data_1135d7c326e432ca6047b89efc9a62c9
#
_entry.id   1135d7c326e432ca6047b89efc9a62c9
#
_cell.length_a   1.000
_cell.length_b   1.000
_cell.length_c   1.000
_cell.angle_alpha   90.00
_cell.angle_beta   90.00
_cell.angle_gamma   90.00
#
_symmetry.space_group_name_H-M   'P 1'
#
loop_
_entity.id
_entity.type
_entity.pdbx_description
1 polymer ?
#
loop_
_entity_poly.entity_id
_entity_poly.type
_entity_poly.pdbx_seq_one_letter_code
_entity_poly.pdbx_strand_id
1 'polypeptide(L)'
;GLGDVYKRQVQRGLIGEIVTRFEKKGLRLAGMKMVWLTDEILSEHYAHLKEKPFFQRIKDAMSVCPVIVCCWEGVDAIHVVRTLAGATNGRNAAPGTIRGDYSMSVQENIVHASDSPETAEIELKRFFKDDEIFDYELKKLLSLYANDEF
;
A
#
# COMPACT_ATOMS: atom_id res chain seq x y z
N GLY A 1 2.38 -6.17 8.51
CA GLY A 1 2.22 -4.85 7.96
C GLY A 1 1.51 -4.85 6.63
N LEU A 2 1.00 -3.71 6.24
CA LEU A 2 0.17 -3.53 5.09
C LEU A 2 0.65 -2.43 4.18
N GLY A 3 0.58 -2.64 2.87
CA GLY A 3 0.64 -1.60 1.90
C GLY A 3 -0.54 -1.70 0.94
N ASP A 4 -1.23 -0.60 0.74
CA ASP A 4 -2.26 -0.45 -0.26
C ASP A 4 -1.70 0.30 -1.46
N VAL A 5 -2.19 -0.04 -2.63
CA VAL A 5 -1.66 0.51 -3.87
C VAL A 5 -2.81 1.10 -4.67
N TYR A 6 -2.73 2.37 -4.98
CA TYR A 6 -3.79 3.08 -5.66
C TYR A 6 -3.74 3.00 -7.18
N LYS A 7 -4.85 3.39 -7.80
CA LYS A 7 -5.11 3.34 -9.23
C LYS A 7 -4.01 3.97 -10.11
N ARG A 8 -3.32 4.98 -9.62
CA ARG A 8 -2.29 5.68 -10.42
C ARG A 8 -1.14 4.76 -10.82
N GLN A 9 -0.87 3.74 -10.03
CA GLN A 9 0.11 2.72 -10.38
C GLN A 9 -0.34 1.91 -11.60
N VAL A 10 -1.62 1.51 -11.61
CA VAL A 10 -2.20 0.76 -12.73
C VAL A 10 -2.16 1.60 -13.99
N GLN A 11 -2.65 2.85 -13.92
CA GLN A 11 -2.69 3.74 -15.08
C GLN A 11 -1.30 4.11 -15.62
N ARG A 12 -0.30 4.19 -14.75
CA ARG A 12 1.06 4.54 -15.16
C ARG A 12 1.96 3.34 -15.44
N GLY A 13 1.46 2.12 -15.27
CA GLY A 13 2.25 0.92 -15.50
C GLY A 13 3.36 0.71 -14.47
N LEU A 14 3.15 1.14 -13.22
CA LEU A 14 4.18 1.09 -12.17
C LEU A 14 3.99 -0.07 -11.18
N ILE A 15 3.01 -0.96 -11.39
CA ILE A 15 2.72 -2.05 -10.44
C ILE A 15 3.96 -2.90 -10.17
N GLY A 16 4.62 -3.37 -11.23
CA GLY A 16 5.79 -4.22 -11.09
C GLY A 16 6.95 -3.54 -10.38
N GLU A 17 7.19 -2.27 -10.69
CA GLU A 17 8.25 -1.48 -10.06
C GLU A 17 8.04 -1.34 -8.56
N ILE A 18 6.80 -1.06 -8.14
CA ILE A 18 6.48 -0.84 -6.73
C ILE A 18 6.55 -2.14 -5.95
N VAL A 19 5.97 -3.21 -6.48
CA VAL A 19 6.06 -4.55 -5.88
C VAL A 19 7.52 -4.98 -5.74
N THR A 20 8.33 -4.75 -6.77
CA THR A 20 9.76 -5.06 -6.76
C THR A 20 10.50 -4.37 -5.62
N ARG A 21 10.20 -3.10 -5.35
CA ARG A 21 10.86 -2.37 -4.27
C ARG A 21 10.59 -2.98 -2.90
N PHE A 22 9.36 -3.38 -2.63
CA PHE A 22 9.02 -4.05 -1.38
C PHE A 22 9.66 -5.44 -1.28
N GLU A 23 9.62 -6.21 -2.36
CA GLU A 23 10.25 -7.54 -2.37
C GLU A 23 11.76 -7.48 -2.21
N LYS A 24 12.42 -6.56 -2.90
CA LYS A 24 13.89 -6.40 -2.80
C LYS A 24 14.32 -5.95 -1.41
N LYS A 25 13.50 -5.16 -0.73
CA LYS A 25 13.77 -4.76 0.65
C LYS A 25 13.76 -5.96 1.59
N GLY A 26 13.01 -7.00 1.28
CA GLY A 26 12.95 -8.22 2.08
C GLY A 26 11.58 -8.50 2.69
N LEU A 27 10.56 -7.72 2.35
CA LEU A 27 9.21 -7.98 2.81
C LEU A 27 8.63 -9.20 2.09
N ARG A 28 7.81 -9.98 2.81
CA ARG A 28 7.12 -11.13 2.25
C ARG A 28 5.73 -10.71 1.75
N LEU A 29 5.43 -11.03 0.51
CA LEU A 29 4.10 -10.78 -0.04
C LEU A 29 3.14 -11.86 0.46
N ALA A 30 2.23 -11.51 1.35
CA ALA A 30 1.27 -12.42 1.94
C ALA A 30 -0.06 -12.46 1.19
N GLY A 31 -0.42 -11.39 0.54
CA GLY A 31 -1.64 -11.32 -0.27
C GLY A 31 -1.54 -10.22 -1.30
N MET A 32 -2.16 -10.45 -2.45
CA MET A 32 -2.19 -9.48 -3.54
C MET A 32 -3.40 -9.75 -4.41
N LYS A 33 -4.13 -8.71 -4.73
CA LYS A 33 -5.22 -8.84 -5.71
C LYS A 33 -5.53 -7.51 -6.38
N MET A 34 -6.11 -7.60 -7.55
CA MET A 34 -6.64 -6.46 -8.26
C MET A 34 -8.14 -6.37 -7.96
N VAL A 35 -8.58 -5.20 -7.51
CA VAL A 35 -9.98 -4.98 -7.15
C VAL A 35 -10.49 -3.70 -7.79
N TRP A 36 -11.77 -3.73 -8.19
CA TRP A 36 -12.47 -2.51 -8.55
C TRP A 36 -13.13 -1.97 -7.28
N LEU A 37 -12.73 -0.80 -6.82
CA LEU A 37 -13.27 -0.21 -5.60
C LEU A 37 -14.71 0.21 -5.81
N THR A 38 -15.63 -0.35 -5.02
CA THR A 38 -17.04 0.00 -5.04
C THR A 38 -17.27 1.29 -4.26
N ASP A 39 -18.42 1.94 -4.51
CA ASP A 39 -18.83 3.10 -3.73
C ASP A 39 -18.92 2.79 -2.23
N GLU A 40 -19.40 1.59 -1.89
CA GLU A 40 -19.49 1.11 -0.51
C GLU A 40 -18.10 1.04 0.15
N ILE A 41 -17.14 0.43 -0.50
CA ILE A 41 -15.76 0.32 0.02
C ILE A 41 -15.14 1.70 0.18
N LEU A 42 -15.30 2.57 -0.81
CA LEU A 42 -14.75 3.93 -0.77
C LEU A 42 -15.37 4.77 0.32
N SER A 43 -16.67 4.64 0.53
CA SER A 43 -17.40 5.36 1.60
C SER A 43 -16.93 4.91 2.98
N GLU A 44 -16.66 3.63 3.16
CA GLU A 44 -16.11 3.08 4.40
C GLU A 44 -14.67 3.52 4.62
N HIS A 45 -13.82 3.39 3.59
CA HIS A 45 -12.39 3.70 3.68
C HIS A 45 -12.14 5.19 3.95
N TYR A 46 -12.95 6.06 3.36
CA TYR A 46 -12.85 7.52 3.51
C TYR A 46 -13.93 8.11 4.39
N ALA A 47 -14.51 7.33 5.32
CA ALA A 47 -15.60 7.78 6.19
C ALA A 47 -15.25 9.05 6.96
N HIS A 48 -13.98 9.21 7.38
CA HIS A 48 -13.48 10.38 8.08
C HIS A 48 -13.51 11.66 7.24
N LEU A 49 -13.65 11.53 5.91
CA LEU A 49 -13.69 12.66 4.98
C LEU A 49 -15.09 12.91 4.43
N LYS A 50 -16.12 12.17 4.91
CA LYS A 50 -17.46 12.16 4.36
C LYS A 50 -18.10 13.55 4.29
N GLU A 51 -17.82 14.40 5.28
CA GLU A 51 -18.35 15.75 5.34
C GLU A 51 -17.51 16.78 4.55
N LYS A 52 -16.42 16.37 3.95
CA LYS A 52 -15.54 17.28 3.20
C LYS A 52 -16.06 17.48 1.78
N PRO A 53 -15.97 18.70 1.23
CA PRO A 53 -16.46 18.98 -0.12
C PRO A 53 -15.80 18.15 -1.22
N PHE A 54 -14.55 17.70 -1.00
CA PHE A 54 -13.80 16.91 -1.98
C PHE A 54 -14.06 15.40 -1.89
N PHE A 55 -14.94 14.95 -0.98
CA PHE A 55 -15.20 13.52 -0.77
C PHE A 55 -15.69 12.82 -2.05
N GLN A 56 -16.68 13.40 -2.73
CA GLN A 56 -17.21 12.83 -3.97
C GLN A 56 -16.13 12.80 -5.07
N ARG A 57 -15.30 13.82 -5.15
CA ARG A 57 -14.20 13.87 -6.11
C ARG A 57 -13.18 12.76 -5.88
N ILE A 58 -12.85 12.47 -4.63
CA ILE A 58 -11.98 11.34 -4.28
C ILE A 58 -12.60 10.03 -4.74
N LYS A 59 -13.88 9.79 -4.43
CA LYS A 59 -14.58 8.58 -4.83
C LYS A 59 -14.61 8.43 -6.35
N ASP A 60 -14.95 9.48 -7.08
CA ASP A 60 -14.97 9.46 -8.54
C ASP A 60 -13.59 9.16 -9.10
N ALA A 61 -12.55 9.78 -8.56
CA ALA A 61 -11.18 9.58 -8.99
C ALA A 61 -10.70 8.15 -8.74
N MET A 62 -11.10 7.52 -7.63
CA MET A 62 -10.70 6.16 -7.27
C MET A 62 -11.52 5.08 -7.98
N SER A 63 -12.60 5.46 -8.68
CA SER A 63 -13.50 4.51 -9.35
C SER A 63 -13.22 4.31 -10.84
N VAL A 64 -12.25 5.03 -11.43
CA VAL A 64 -12.03 5.01 -12.89
C VAL A 64 -11.22 3.82 -13.39
N CYS A 65 -10.53 3.11 -12.51
CA CYS A 65 -9.81 1.88 -12.87
C CYS A 65 -9.63 1.01 -11.62
N PRO A 66 -9.35 -0.29 -11.81
CA PRO A 66 -9.05 -1.14 -10.65
C PRO A 66 -7.75 -0.71 -9.96
N VAL A 67 -7.59 -1.14 -8.73
CA VAL A 67 -6.37 -0.92 -7.94
C VAL A 67 -5.78 -2.25 -7.52
N ILE A 68 -4.48 -2.25 -7.23
CA ILE A 68 -3.81 -3.39 -6.63
C ILE A 68 -3.75 -3.16 -5.13
N VAL A 69 -4.22 -4.16 -4.37
CA VAL A 69 -4.08 -4.17 -2.90
C VAL A 69 -3.13 -5.29 -2.51
N CYS A 70 -2.22 -4.98 -1.59
CA CYS A 70 -1.18 -5.92 -1.15
C CYS A 70 -1.14 -6.01 0.36
N CYS A 71 -0.85 -7.22 0.85
CA CYS A 71 -0.51 -7.46 2.24
C CYS A 71 0.96 -7.85 2.33
N TRP A 72 1.76 -7.02 2.99
CA TRP A 72 3.19 -7.24 3.18
C TRP A 72 3.49 -7.61 4.62
N GLU A 73 4.39 -8.56 4.82
CA GLU A 73 4.79 -9.02 6.13
C GLU A 73 6.31 -9.00 6.30
N GLY A 74 6.76 -8.62 7.48
CA GLY A 74 8.17 -8.59 7.84
C GLY A 74 8.36 -7.92 9.20
N VAL A 75 9.58 -7.93 9.69
CA VAL A 75 9.92 -7.24 10.93
C VAL A 75 9.71 -5.75 10.70
N ASP A 76 8.93 -5.11 11.57
CA ASP A 76 8.64 -3.67 11.49
C ASP A 76 7.99 -3.25 10.15
N ALA A 77 7.17 -4.12 9.60
CA ALA A 77 6.67 -3.98 8.22
C ALA A 77 5.97 -2.65 7.95
N ILE A 78 5.15 -2.16 8.88
CA ILE A 78 4.43 -0.89 8.68
C ILE A 78 5.41 0.26 8.53
N HIS A 79 6.38 0.36 9.41
CA HIS A 79 7.42 1.39 9.34
C HIS A 79 8.24 1.27 8.05
N VAL A 80 8.64 0.06 7.69
CA VAL A 80 9.43 -0.20 6.47
C VAL A 80 8.65 0.19 5.22
N VAL A 81 7.38 -0.19 5.12
CA VAL A 81 6.53 0.17 3.98
C VAL A 81 6.39 1.69 3.87
N ARG A 82 6.16 2.38 4.98
CA ARG A 82 6.04 3.84 4.97
C ARG A 82 7.35 4.52 4.59
N THR A 83 8.47 4.01 5.07
CA THR A 83 9.80 4.54 4.71
C THR A 83 10.06 4.40 3.21
N LEU A 84 9.71 3.25 2.62
CA LEU A 84 9.87 3.02 1.18
C LEU A 84 8.90 3.86 0.35
N ALA A 85 7.69 4.09 0.87
CA ALA A 85 6.70 4.94 0.18
C ALA A 85 7.16 6.41 0.13
N GLY A 86 7.72 6.90 1.21
CA GLY A 86 8.20 8.28 1.30
C GLY A 86 7.15 9.27 1.79
N ALA A 87 7.52 10.54 1.86
CA ALA A 87 6.63 11.61 2.31
C ALA A 87 5.40 11.73 1.43
N THR A 88 4.27 12.10 2.04
CA THR A 88 2.96 12.21 1.35
C THR A 88 3.01 13.14 0.15
N ASN A 89 3.68 14.29 0.29
CA ASN A 89 3.89 15.18 -0.86
C ASN A 89 5.08 14.67 -1.68
N GLY A 90 4.80 14.16 -2.87
CA GLY A 90 5.84 13.60 -3.74
C GLY A 90 6.99 14.57 -4.05
N ARG A 91 6.70 15.87 -4.15
CA ARG A 91 7.75 16.87 -4.42
C ARG A 91 8.73 17.01 -3.26
N ASN A 92 8.31 16.67 -2.05
CA ASN A 92 9.14 16.75 -0.84
C ASN A 92 9.71 15.39 -0.42
N ALA A 93 9.26 14.31 -1.06
CA ALA A 93 9.74 12.97 -0.74
C ALA A 93 11.18 12.79 -1.20
N ALA A 94 11.96 12.08 -0.40
CA ALA A 94 13.37 11.85 -0.71
C ALA A 94 13.53 10.99 -1.97
N PRO A 95 14.50 11.31 -2.83
CA PRO A 95 14.85 10.42 -3.95
C PRO A 95 15.17 9.01 -3.43
N GLY A 96 14.77 7.99 -4.18
CA GLY A 96 14.89 6.60 -3.76
C GLY A 96 13.64 6.04 -3.12
N THR A 97 12.77 6.90 -2.57
CA THR A 97 11.44 6.48 -2.15
C THR A 97 10.51 6.38 -3.36
N ILE A 98 9.42 5.63 -3.23
CA ILE A 98 8.44 5.48 -4.31
C ILE A 98 7.88 6.85 -4.71
N ARG A 99 7.43 7.63 -3.75
CA ARG A 99 6.88 8.96 -4.02
C ARG A 99 7.94 9.95 -4.48
N GLY A 100 9.14 9.85 -3.95
CA GLY A 100 10.25 10.70 -4.38
C GLY A 100 10.65 10.48 -5.82
N ASP A 101 10.59 9.24 -6.30
CA ASP A 101 10.95 8.88 -7.66
C ASP A 101 9.82 9.09 -8.68
N TYR A 102 8.57 8.92 -8.27
CA TYR A 102 7.45 8.84 -9.22
C TYR A 102 6.32 9.83 -8.99
N SER A 103 6.27 10.55 -7.88
CA SER A 103 5.16 11.46 -7.57
C SER A 103 5.57 12.92 -7.53
N MET A 104 4.77 13.76 -8.13
CA MET A 104 4.88 15.22 -8.07
C MET A 104 3.75 15.86 -7.26
N SER A 105 2.88 15.06 -6.66
CA SER A 105 1.63 15.54 -6.09
C SER A 105 1.43 15.05 -4.66
N VAL A 106 0.61 15.75 -3.91
CA VAL A 106 0.13 15.32 -2.60
C VAL A 106 -1.00 14.30 -2.77
N GLN A 107 -1.96 14.57 -3.66
CA GLN A 107 -3.14 13.73 -3.87
C GLN A 107 -2.87 12.56 -4.81
N GLU A 108 -2.03 12.77 -5.81
CA GLU A 108 -1.65 11.75 -6.79
C GLU A 108 -0.33 11.10 -6.40
N ASN A 109 -0.26 10.63 -5.15
CA ASN A 109 1.00 10.19 -4.54
C ASN A 109 1.27 8.68 -4.66
N ILE A 110 0.60 8.03 -5.61
CA ILE A 110 0.90 6.68 -6.13
C ILE A 110 0.50 5.54 -5.18
N VAL A 111 0.96 5.58 -3.93
CA VAL A 111 0.73 4.51 -2.96
C VAL A 111 0.04 5.05 -1.71
N HIS A 112 -0.77 4.20 -1.11
CA HIS A 112 -1.26 4.38 0.24
C HIS A 112 -0.61 3.33 1.14
N ALA A 113 -0.26 3.70 2.36
CA ALA A 113 0.27 2.79 3.36
C ALA A 113 -0.41 3.05 4.69
N SER A 114 -0.73 1.98 5.40
CA SER A 114 -1.30 2.07 6.74
C SER A 114 -0.32 2.76 7.68
N ASP A 115 -0.84 3.55 8.60
CA ASP A 115 -0.02 4.34 9.52
C ASP A 115 0.20 3.68 10.88
N SER A 116 -0.52 2.60 11.17
CA SER A 116 -0.42 1.88 12.44
C SER A 116 -0.84 0.42 12.29
N PRO A 117 -0.45 -0.48 13.23
CA PRO A 117 -0.93 -1.86 13.22
C PRO A 117 -2.45 -1.97 13.30
N GLU A 118 -3.11 -1.09 14.04
CA GLU A 118 -4.56 -1.08 14.19
C GLU A 118 -5.25 -0.73 12.87
N THR A 119 -4.78 0.32 12.20
CA THR A 119 -5.30 0.73 10.89
C THR A 119 -5.04 -0.37 9.85
N ALA A 120 -3.86 -0.98 9.89
CA ALA A 120 -3.50 -2.07 9.00
C ALA A 120 -4.47 -3.24 9.11
N GLU A 121 -4.81 -3.65 10.33
CA GLU A 121 -5.74 -4.74 10.57
C GLU A 121 -7.13 -4.44 10.01
N ILE A 122 -7.63 -3.23 10.22
CA ILE A 122 -8.93 -2.79 9.70
C ILE A 122 -8.94 -2.79 8.17
N GLU A 123 -7.90 -2.25 7.56
CA GLU A 123 -7.79 -2.19 6.09
C GLU A 123 -7.64 -3.58 5.48
N LEU A 124 -6.90 -4.50 6.11
CA LEU A 124 -6.80 -5.89 5.64
C LEU A 124 -8.15 -6.58 5.58
N LYS A 125 -8.93 -6.46 6.64
CA LYS A 125 -10.26 -7.07 6.70
C LYS A 125 -11.22 -6.48 5.69
N ARG A 126 -11.01 -5.23 5.29
CA ARG A 126 -11.82 -4.57 4.28
C ARG A 126 -11.56 -5.12 2.88
N PHE A 127 -10.30 -5.43 2.56
CA PHE A 127 -9.90 -5.81 1.21
C PHE A 127 -9.67 -7.30 1.03
N PHE A 128 -9.33 -8.03 2.08
CA PHE A 128 -8.98 -9.45 2.00
C PHE A 128 -9.88 -10.30 2.87
N LYS A 129 -10.22 -11.49 2.34
CA LYS A 129 -10.77 -12.58 3.15
C LYS A 129 -9.61 -13.33 3.80
N ASP A 130 -9.88 -14.09 4.86
CA ASP A 130 -8.85 -14.83 5.59
C ASP A 130 -8.08 -15.81 4.69
N ASP A 131 -8.76 -16.44 3.72
CA ASP A 131 -8.15 -17.38 2.78
C ASP A 131 -7.39 -16.72 1.63
N GLU A 132 -7.37 -15.39 1.58
CA GLU A 132 -6.62 -14.62 0.59
C GLU A 132 -5.28 -14.10 1.13
N ILE A 133 -4.97 -14.38 2.39
CA ILE A 133 -3.69 -14.04 3.03
C ILE A 133 -2.98 -15.35 3.36
N PHE A 134 -1.77 -15.51 2.84
CA PHE A 134 -1.04 -16.77 2.88
C PHE A 134 0.15 -16.70 3.82
N ASP A 135 0.37 -17.78 4.56
CA ASP A 135 1.55 -17.93 5.40
C ASP A 135 2.51 -18.93 4.74
N TYR A 136 3.73 -18.48 4.46
CA TYR A 136 4.80 -19.29 3.89
C TYR A 136 6.15 -18.67 4.23
N GLU A 137 7.22 -19.44 4.15
CA GLU A 137 8.56 -18.95 4.45
C GLU A 137 9.27 -18.44 3.21
N LEU A 138 9.95 -17.28 3.35
CA LEU A 138 10.94 -16.84 2.36
C LEU A 138 12.25 -17.58 2.62
N LYS A 139 12.78 -18.26 1.62
CA LYS A 139 14.04 -19.00 1.75
C LYS A 139 15.24 -18.11 2.07
N LYS A 140 15.13 -16.81 1.83
CA LYS A 140 16.19 -15.85 2.08
C LYS A 140 16.16 -15.17 3.46
N LEU A 141 15.29 -15.60 4.37
CA LEU A 141 15.19 -15.00 5.71
C LEU A 141 16.54 -14.97 6.44
N LEU A 142 17.30 -16.04 6.35
CA LEU A 142 18.59 -16.15 7.01
C LEU A 142 19.65 -15.17 6.47
N SER A 143 19.44 -14.61 5.29
CA SER A 143 20.31 -13.60 4.72
C SER A 143 19.79 -12.18 4.87
N LEU A 144 18.54 -12.03 5.35
CA LEU A 144 17.91 -10.74 5.59
C LEU A 144 18.03 -10.24 7.00
N TYR A 145 17.98 -11.15 7.96
CA TYR A 145 17.92 -10.84 9.40
C TYR A 145 18.99 -11.62 10.14
N ALA A 146 19.48 -11.07 11.23
CA ALA A 146 20.24 -11.86 12.21
C ALA A 146 19.30 -12.88 12.88
N ASN A 147 19.86 -13.96 13.41
CA ASN A 147 19.07 -15.08 13.93
C ASN A 147 18.09 -14.71 15.06
N ASP A 148 18.34 -13.63 15.76
CA ASP A 148 17.53 -13.16 16.89
C ASP A 148 16.52 -12.05 16.52
N GLU A 149 16.38 -11.71 15.24
CA GLU A 149 15.53 -10.61 14.81
C GLU A 149 14.16 -11.05 14.27
N PHE A 150 13.95 -12.36 14.06
CA PHE A 150 12.69 -12.85 13.46
C PHE A 150 12.16 -14.12 14.11
#